data_1e40148eca800cc7b70ff6d07345ea17
#
_entry.id   1e40148eca800cc7b70ff6d07345ea17
#
_cell.length_a   1.000
_cell.length_b   1.000
_cell.length_c   1.000
_cell.angle_alpha   90.00
_cell.angle_beta   90.00
_cell.angle_gamma   90.00
#
_symmetry.space_group_name_H-M   'P 1'
#
loop_
_entity.id
_entity.type
_entity.pdbx_description
1 polymer ?
#
loop_
_entity_poly.entity_id
_entity_poly.type
_entity_poly.pdbx_seq_one_letter_code
_entity_poly.pdbx_strand_id
1 'polypeptide(L)'
;MSAEPVVPPLEDALVTEREHWLDGPPHELFKELRGQCPVHWTSKISEYPGEAGFWSVTTADDVHAVSRDWETYSSASGFTLLTDAIMPLELMQAMFIGMDPPKHDRLKALFQRGFTPRRIAEHEPAIREITRGVLDRLEGRETCDLVSDVAQPVVARVIGSFMGTAPEDDAIWARLMNQTLGAGDPDMNPEGIQTVMERDVPEIFARCQALIEARRAEPTEDLMSILVHAEIDGEKLEEHEIVMGFFLLVAAGNDSTKATFCSGMRALMEDSSQMEQVLADPSLIPSTVEEALRMFPAFAHFRRTATRDTELNGAQIKAGDKVAMWYVSSNRDATRYENPDSFDVTRNPEHQAFGAGGRHFCLGTALARLELRVLFEETLARFPQIALDGRPVYAESPFINQLKTLPVRLRP
;
A
#
# COMPACT_ATOMS: atom_id res chain seq x y z
N MET A 1 31.49 4.53 -11.57
CA MET A 1 30.71 5.35 -12.50
C MET A 1 29.48 4.52 -12.83
N SER A 2 28.35 4.79 -12.15
CA SER A 2 27.07 4.24 -12.55
C SER A 2 26.70 4.84 -13.92
N ALA A 3 26.33 4.01 -14.87
CA ALA A 3 25.80 4.50 -16.14
C ALA A 3 24.55 5.33 -15.84
N GLU A 4 24.43 6.50 -16.47
CA GLU A 4 23.18 7.27 -16.41
C GLU A 4 22.03 6.39 -16.94
N PRO A 5 20.88 6.38 -16.26
CA PRO A 5 19.72 5.62 -16.73
C PRO A 5 19.30 6.13 -18.12
N VAL A 6 19.19 5.19 -19.08
CA VAL A 6 18.69 5.52 -20.42
C VAL A 6 17.17 5.62 -20.32
N VAL A 7 16.65 6.85 -20.38
CA VAL A 7 15.20 7.09 -20.49
C VAL A 7 14.76 6.86 -21.93
N PRO A 8 13.79 5.96 -22.21
CA PRO A 8 13.29 5.74 -23.57
C PRO A 8 12.59 6.99 -24.12
N PRO A 9 12.42 7.14 -25.44
CA PRO A 9 11.57 8.18 -26.00
C PRO A 9 10.18 8.12 -25.40
N LEU A 10 9.63 9.26 -24.95
CA LEU A 10 8.37 9.29 -24.19
C LEU A 10 7.17 8.69 -24.96
N GLU A 11 7.14 8.84 -26.27
CA GLU A 11 6.12 8.25 -27.15
C GLU A 11 6.09 6.70 -27.11
N ASP A 12 7.22 6.07 -26.72
CA ASP A 12 7.37 4.62 -26.61
C ASP A 12 7.47 4.15 -25.15
N ALA A 13 7.29 5.05 -24.17
CA ALA A 13 7.47 4.72 -22.75
C ALA A 13 6.42 3.73 -22.25
N LEU A 14 6.85 2.50 -21.99
CA LEU A 14 6.03 1.45 -21.38
C LEU A 14 6.29 1.42 -19.87
N VAL A 15 5.54 2.23 -19.15
CA VAL A 15 5.74 2.47 -17.69
C VAL A 15 5.70 1.20 -16.85
N THR A 16 5.02 0.15 -17.33
CA THR A 16 4.87 -1.13 -16.62
C THR A 16 5.90 -2.18 -17.02
N GLU A 17 6.89 -1.86 -17.85
CA GLU A 17 7.96 -2.82 -18.12
C GLU A 17 8.71 -3.18 -16.85
N ARG A 18 8.83 -4.48 -16.59
CA ARG A 18 9.43 -5.04 -15.39
C ARG A 18 10.83 -4.51 -15.12
N GLU A 19 11.62 -4.35 -16.20
CA GLU A 19 12.99 -3.86 -16.14
C GLU A 19 13.10 -2.47 -15.49
N HIS A 20 12.07 -1.65 -15.59
CA HIS A 20 12.02 -0.35 -14.93
C HIS A 20 11.85 -0.43 -13.41
N TRP A 21 11.35 -1.56 -12.88
CA TRP A 21 11.00 -1.73 -11.46
C TRP A 21 11.99 -2.57 -10.66
N LEU A 22 13.12 -3.00 -11.28
CA LEU A 22 14.13 -3.85 -10.61
C LEU A 22 14.78 -3.19 -9.38
N ASP A 23 14.94 -1.88 -9.43
CA ASP A 23 15.53 -1.07 -8.35
C ASP A 23 14.50 -0.10 -7.71
N GLY A 24 13.24 -0.48 -7.76
CA GLY A 24 12.10 0.34 -7.29
C GLY A 24 11.46 1.17 -8.41
N PRO A 25 10.59 2.13 -8.07
CA PRO A 25 9.87 2.92 -9.07
C PRO A 25 10.79 3.71 -10.00
N PRO A 26 10.50 3.80 -11.31
CA PRO A 26 11.30 4.51 -12.31
C PRO A 26 11.12 6.04 -12.19
N HIS A 27 11.72 6.64 -11.14
CA HIS A 27 11.51 8.04 -10.79
C HIS A 27 11.94 9.01 -11.90
N GLU A 28 13.03 8.72 -12.62
CA GLU A 28 13.49 9.58 -13.72
C GLU A 28 12.50 9.56 -14.89
N LEU A 29 11.97 8.39 -15.26
CA LEU A 29 10.91 8.28 -16.27
C LEU A 29 9.65 9.08 -15.85
N PHE A 30 9.21 8.94 -14.60
CA PHE A 30 8.08 9.72 -14.11
C PHE A 30 8.34 11.21 -14.07
N LYS A 31 9.57 11.65 -13.78
CA LYS A 31 9.97 13.06 -13.81
C LYS A 31 9.88 13.64 -15.22
N GLU A 32 10.35 12.90 -16.24
CA GLU A 32 10.23 13.28 -17.63
C GLU A 32 8.76 13.36 -18.06
N LEU A 33 7.95 12.35 -17.70
CA LEU A 33 6.50 12.34 -17.99
C LEU A 33 5.80 13.54 -17.36
N ARG A 34 6.05 13.86 -16.09
CA ARG A 34 5.46 15.04 -15.43
C ARG A 34 5.81 16.35 -16.17
N GLY A 35 7.03 16.44 -16.68
CA GLY A 35 7.51 17.66 -17.35
C GLY A 35 7.03 17.85 -18.79
N GLN A 36 6.82 16.76 -19.52
CA GLN A 36 6.61 16.82 -20.97
C GLN A 36 5.27 16.21 -21.42
N CYS A 37 4.76 15.20 -20.73
CA CYS A 37 3.54 14.50 -21.09
C CYS A 37 2.81 13.99 -19.81
N PRO A 38 2.27 14.88 -18.96
CA PRO A 38 1.75 14.54 -17.64
C PRO A 38 0.56 13.56 -17.65
N VAL A 39 -0.19 13.50 -18.74
CA VAL A 39 -1.21 12.49 -19.02
C VAL A 39 -0.77 11.73 -20.27
N HIS A 40 -0.08 10.62 -20.04
CA HIS A 40 0.63 9.85 -21.06
C HIS A 40 -0.12 8.57 -21.44
N TRP A 41 -0.26 8.30 -22.76
CA TRP A 41 -0.80 7.04 -23.27
C TRP A 41 0.25 5.96 -23.32
N THR A 42 0.13 4.93 -22.48
CA THR A 42 0.92 3.70 -22.54
C THR A 42 0.18 2.70 -23.42
N SER A 43 0.73 2.37 -24.60
CA SER A 43 0.00 1.67 -25.67
C SER A 43 -0.33 0.20 -25.37
N LYS A 44 0.38 -0.43 -24.40
CA LYS A 44 0.19 -1.83 -24.01
C LYS A 44 0.65 -2.06 -22.56
N ILE A 45 0.23 -3.18 -22.00
CA ILE A 45 0.79 -3.75 -20.77
C ILE A 45 1.72 -4.86 -21.22
N SER A 46 3.04 -4.74 -20.97
CA SER A 46 4.07 -5.60 -21.57
C SER A 46 3.84 -7.09 -21.34
N GLU A 47 3.43 -7.47 -20.12
CA GLU A 47 3.15 -8.86 -19.76
C GLU A 47 1.80 -9.37 -20.32
N TYR A 48 0.92 -8.47 -20.77
CA TYR A 48 -0.43 -8.76 -21.30
C TYR A 48 -0.67 -8.05 -22.62
N PRO A 49 0.08 -8.39 -23.68
CA PRO A 49 0.07 -7.65 -24.96
C PRO A 49 -1.26 -7.72 -25.72
N GLY A 50 -2.16 -8.59 -25.31
CA GLY A 50 -3.52 -8.67 -25.88
C GLY A 50 -4.52 -7.67 -25.28
N GLU A 51 -4.13 -6.96 -24.21
CA GLU A 51 -4.95 -5.93 -23.57
C GLU A 51 -4.67 -4.54 -24.15
N ALA A 52 -5.71 -3.70 -24.13
CA ALA A 52 -5.57 -2.28 -24.48
C ALA A 52 -4.60 -1.58 -23.51
N GLY A 53 -4.00 -0.51 -23.99
CA GLY A 53 -3.19 0.39 -23.18
C GLY A 53 -4.00 1.14 -22.12
N PHE A 54 -3.33 2.11 -21.48
CA PHE A 54 -3.93 2.92 -20.43
C PHE A 54 -3.32 4.32 -20.39
N TRP A 55 -4.04 5.26 -19.82
CA TRP A 55 -3.54 6.59 -19.52
C TRP A 55 -2.79 6.62 -18.20
N SER A 56 -1.54 7.09 -18.21
CA SER A 56 -0.72 7.35 -17.02
C SER A 56 -0.90 8.80 -16.57
N VAL A 57 -1.49 9.03 -15.41
CA VAL A 57 -1.65 10.35 -14.79
C VAL A 57 -0.57 10.54 -13.74
N THR A 58 0.32 11.52 -13.94
CA THR A 58 1.59 11.60 -13.22
C THR A 58 1.75 12.81 -12.30
N THR A 59 1.00 13.92 -12.52
CA THR A 59 1.06 15.12 -11.68
C THR A 59 0.12 15.04 -10.49
N ALA A 60 0.42 15.79 -9.42
CA ALA A 60 -0.39 15.77 -8.21
C ALA A 60 -1.80 16.34 -8.44
N ASP A 61 -1.94 17.38 -9.27
CA ASP A 61 -3.23 18.01 -9.54
C ASP A 61 -4.13 17.13 -10.40
N ASP A 62 -3.60 16.49 -11.44
CA ASP A 62 -4.36 15.60 -12.30
C ASP A 62 -4.79 14.32 -11.55
N VAL A 63 -3.90 13.74 -10.73
CA VAL A 63 -4.22 12.61 -9.85
C VAL A 63 -5.34 12.99 -8.87
N HIS A 64 -5.28 14.20 -8.30
CA HIS A 64 -6.34 14.71 -7.42
C HIS A 64 -7.67 14.85 -8.17
N ALA A 65 -7.66 15.41 -9.37
CA ALA A 65 -8.86 15.58 -10.20
C ALA A 65 -9.53 14.24 -10.51
N VAL A 66 -8.76 13.25 -10.99
CA VAL A 66 -9.25 11.89 -11.29
C VAL A 66 -9.80 11.20 -10.04
N SER A 67 -9.11 11.32 -8.91
CA SER A 67 -9.50 10.66 -7.65
C SER A 67 -10.84 11.16 -7.10
N ARG A 68 -11.21 12.41 -7.36
CA ARG A 68 -12.43 13.03 -6.82
C ARG A 68 -13.65 12.91 -7.73
N ASP A 69 -13.44 12.86 -9.03
CA ASP A 69 -14.51 12.77 -10.02
C ASP A 69 -14.87 11.30 -10.31
N TRP A 70 -15.50 10.65 -9.33
CA TRP A 70 -15.93 9.25 -9.43
C TRP A 70 -17.01 9.04 -10.49
N GLU A 71 -17.78 10.07 -10.86
CA GLU A 71 -18.80 9.97 -11.91
C GLU A 71 -18.17 9.79 -13.29
N THR A 72 -17.04 10.44 -13.54
CA THR A 72 -16.27 10.31 -14.77
C THR A 72 -15.27 9.15 -14.71
N TYR A 73 -14.67 8.90 -13.54
CA TYR A 73 -13.61 7.91 -13.35
C TYR A 73 -14.02 6.84 -12.33
N SER A 74 -14.67 5.80 -12.82
CA SER A 74 -15.28 4.74 -12.02
C SER A 74 -14.23 3.77 -11.45
N SER A 75 -14.47 3.29 -10.23
CA SER A 75 -13.75 2.14 -9.64
C SER A 75 -14.41 0.80 -9.97
N ALA A 76 -15.70 0.80 -10.35
CA ALA A 76 -16.47 -0.43 -10.56
C ALA A 76 -16.04 -1.24 -11.79
N SER A 77 -15.26 -0.65 -12.69
CA SER A 77 -14.69 -1.34 -13.85
C SER A 77 -13.20 -1.67 -13.69
N GLY A 78 -12.72 -1.76 -12.43
CA GLY A 78 -11.35 -2.08 -12.05
C GLY A 78 -10.67 -0.92 -11.29
N PHE A 79 -9.88 -1.26 -10.25
CA PHE A 79 -9.31 -0.24 -9.36
C PHE A 79 -7.84 -0.48 -8.97
N THR A 80 -7.33 -1.72 -9.04
CA THR A 80 -5.96 -2.05 -8.63
C THR A 80 -5.05 -2.27 -9.84
N LEU A 81 -5.08 -3.47 -10.39
CA LEU A 81 -4.21 -3.89 -11.48
C LEU A 81 -4.60 -3.23 -12.79
N LEU A 82 -3.62 -2.93 -13.61
CA LEU A 82 -3.84 -2.39 -14.96
C LEU A 82 -4.35 -3.45 -15.93
N THR A 83 -3.98 -4.72 -15.70
CA THR A 83 -4.53 -5.86 -16.43
C THR A 83 -5.85 -6.36 -15.81
N ASP A 84 -6.76 -6.80 -16.66
CA ASP A 84 -7.99 -7.50 -16.25
C ASP A 84 -7.82 -9.03 -16.25
N ALA A 85 -6.65 -9.52 -16.69
CA ALA A 85 -6.39 -10.95 -16.86
C ALA A 85 -6.12 -11.71 -15.54
N ILE A 86 -5.70 -11.00 -14.49
CA ILE A 86 -5.28 -11.64 -13.22
C ILE A 86 -6.46 -11.87 -12.28
N MET A 87 -7.29 -10.86 -12.08
CA MET A 87 -8.38 -10.91 -11.12
C MET A 87 -9.72 -10.69 -11.82
N PRO A 88 -10.67 -11.62 -11.70
CA PRO A 88 -12.02 -11.44 -12.27
C PRO A 88 -12.69 -10.16 -11.78
N LEU A 89 -13.35 -9.44 -12.68
CA LEU A 89 -14.00 -8.17 -12.37
C LEU A 89 -15.07 -8.31 -11.28
N GLU A 90 -15.79 -9.43 -11.28
CA GLU A 90 -16.82 -9.75 -10.28
C GLU A 90 -16.24 -9.83 -8.87
N LEU A 91 -15.02 -10.39 -8.73
CA LEU A 91 -14.32 -10.46 -7.46
C LEU A 91 -13.88 -9.07 -7.00
N MET A 92 -13.38 -8.24 -7.93
CA MET A 92 -13.05 -6.85 -7.63
C MET A 92 -14.28 -6.05 -7.19
N GLN A 93 -15.40 -6.21 -7.88
CA GLN A 93 -16.67 -5.52 -7.58
C GLN A 93 -17.35 -5.99 -6.28
N ALA A 94 -16.95 -7.15 -5.75
CA ALA A 94 -17.41 -7.62 -4.45
C ALA A 94 -16.74 -6.90 -3.27
N MET A 95 -15.59 -6.26 -3.49
CA MET A 95 -14.92 -5.41 -2.50
C MET A 95 -15.42 -3.96 -2.61
N PHE A 96 -15.67 -3.28 -1.48
CA PHE A 96 -16.20 -1.91 -1.53
C PHE A 96 -15.26 -0.92 -2.23
N ILE A 97 -13.96 -1.15 -2.25
CA ILE A 97 -12.99 -0.33 -3.01
C ILE A 97 -13.21 -0.42 -4.53
N GLY A 98 -13.79 -1.54 -5.02
CA GLY A 98 -14.19 -1.76 -6.42
C GLY A 98 -15.66 -1.41 -6.70
N MET A 99 -16.23 -0.50 -5.93
CA MET A 99 -17.61 -0.05 -6.10
C MET A 99 -17.66 1.47 -6.26
N ASP A 100 -18.72 1.96 -6.86
CA ASP A 100 -19.05 3.38 -6.91
C ASP A 100 -20.20 3.71 -5.94
N PRO A 101 -20.43 4.99 -5.59
CA PRO A 101 -21.63 5.41 -4.87
C PRO A 101 -22.93 5.00 -5.61
N PRO A 102 -24.04 4.71 -4.90
CA PRO A 102 -24.19 4.78 -3.44
C PRO A 102 -23.70 3.52 -2.69
N LYS A 103 -23.47 2.39 -3.39
CA LYS A 103 -23.11 1.11 -2.76
C LYS A 103 -21.79 1.20 -2.00
N HIS A 104 -20.76 1.82 -2.59
CA HIS A 104 -19.49 2.10 -1.93
C HIS A 104 -19.70 2.83 -0.59
N ASP A 105 -20.46 3.93 -0.60
CA ASP A 105 -20.61 4.79 0.58
C ASP A 105 -21.30 4.05 1.73
N ARG A 106 -22.33 3.23 1.42
CA ARG A 106 -23.02 2.39 2.40
C ARG A 106 -22.06 1.42 3.08
N LEU A 107 -21.31 0.65 2.29
CA LEU A 107 -20.39 -0.34 2.83
C LEU A 107 -19.24 0.32 3.60
N LYS A 108 -18.60 1.32 3.02
CA LYS A 108 -17.52 2.05 3.67
C LYS A 108 -17.93 2.62 5.02
N ALA A 109 -19.14 3.17 5.14
CA ALA A 109 -19.67 3.72 6.39
C ALA A 109 -19.79 2.67 7.50
N LEU A 110 -20.13 1.41 7.15
CA LEU A 110 -20.18 0.29 8.09
C LEU A 110 -18.78 -0.06 8.61
N PHE A 111 -17.81 -0.17 7.70
CA PHE A 111 -16.42 -0.47 8.05
C PHE A 111 -15.76 0.66 8.86
N GLN A 112 -16.09 1.94 8.57
CA GLN A 112 -15.54 3.11 9.29
C GLN A 112 -15.82 3.09 10.79
N ARG A 113 -16.85 2.39 11.26
CA ARG A 113 -17.15 2.26 12.71
C ARG A 113 -16.00 1.65 13.51
N GLY A 114 -15.23 0.74 12.89
CA GLY A 114 -14.04 0.13 13.49
C GLY A 114 -12.81 1.04 13.48
N PHE A 115 -12.75 2.02 12.57
CA PHE A 115 -11.57 2.84 12.29
C PHE A 115 -11.65 4.28 12.82
N THR A 116 -12.48 4.53 13.82
CA THR A 116 -12.53 5.88 14.41
C THR A 116 -11.20 6.23 15.08
N PRO A 117 -10.72 7.50 15.02
CA PRO A 117 -9.45 7.90 15.63
C PRO A 117 -9.33 7.53 17.11
N ARG A 118 -10.44 7.61 17.86
CA ARG A 118 -10.47 7.21 19.27
C ARG A 118 -10.19 5.73 19.46
N ARG A 119 -10.86 4.84 18.69
CA ARG A 119 -10.63 3.39 18.79
C ARG A 119 -9.20 3.03 18.39
N ILE A 120 -8.71 3.64 17.32
CA ILE A 120 -7.33 3.41 16.88
C ILE A 120 -6.33 3.82 17.97
N ALA A 121 -6.51 4.96 18.63
CA ALA A 121 -5.64 5.38 19.74
C ALA A 121 -5.65 4.40 20.93
N GLU A 122 -6.76 3.73 21.20
CA GLU A 122 -6.89 2.72 22.25
C GLU A 122 -6.00 1.47 21.98
N HIS A 123 -5.61 1.22 20.73
CA HIS A 123 -4.72 0.11 20.34
C HIS A 123 -3.22 0.41 20.52
N GLU A 124 -2.81 1.67 20.77
CA GLU A 124 -1.37 2.02 20.86
C GLU A 124 -0.60 1.16 21.87
N PRO A 125 -1.08 0.90 23.12
CA PRO A 125 -0.35 0.05 24.05
C PRO A 125 -0.09 -1.36 23.52
N ALA A 126 -1.07 -1.97 22.85
CA ALA A 126 -0.96 -3.30 22.28
C ALA A 126 0.03 -3.31 21.09
N ILE A 127 -0.01 -2.30 20.20
CA ILE A 127 0.92 -2.17 19.08
C ILE A 127 2.36 -2.02 19.60
N ARG A 128 2.59 -1.23 20.67
CA ARG A 128 3.90 -1.10 21.31
C ARG A 128 4.37 -2.43 21.91
N GLU A 129 3.52 -3.15 22.61
CA GLU A 129 3.85 -4.47 23.18
C GLU A 129 4.24 -5.46 22.09
N ILE A 130 3.45 -5.54 21.00
CA ILE A 130 3.76 -6.38 19.83
C ILE A 130 5.12 -6.01 19.25
N THR A 131 5.36 -4.71 19.01
CA THR A 131 6.60 -4.22 18.41
C THR A 131 7.80 -4.55 19.30
N ARG A 132 7.73 -4.27 20.61
CA ARG A 132 8.79 -4.60 21.58
C ARG A 132 9.05 -6.08 21.63
N GLY A 133 8.00 -6.92 21.68
CA GLY A 133 8.14 -8.38 21.70
C GLY A 133 8.84 -8.93 20.44
N VAL A 134 8.65 -8.30 19.27
CA VAL A 134 9.39 -8.66 18.05
C VAL A 134 10.85 -8.21 18.16
N LEU A 135 11.11 -6.97 18.59
CA LEU A 135 12.47 -6.43 18.74
C LEU A 135 13.28 -7.18 19.82
N ASP A 136 12.65 -7.68 20.89
CA ASP A 136 13.28 -8.48 21.92
C ASP A 136 13.89 -9.79 21.39
N ARG A 137 13.30 -10.38 20.34
CA ARG A 137 13.84 -11.59 19.67
C ARG A 137 15.17 -11.32 18.95
N LEU A 138 15.52 -10.06 18.72
CA LEU A 138 16.76 -9.65 18.09
C LEU A 138 17.87 -9.36 19.12
N GLU A 139 17.59 -9.49 20.41
CA GLU A 139 18.57 -9.26 21.45
C GLU A 139 19.76 -10.21 21.30
N GLY A 140 20.98 -9.64 21.27
CA GLY A 140 22.21 -10.41 21.05
C GLY A 140 22.57 -10.71 19.60
N ARG A 141 21.67 -10.46 18.63
CA ARG A 141 22.00 -10.56 17.19
C ARG A 141 22.81 -9.34 16.73
N GLU A 142 23.73 -9.58 15.82
CA GLU A 142 24.53 -8.52 15.17
C GLU A 142 23.81 -7.96 13.94
N THR A 143 23.11 -8.83 13.21
CA THR A 143 22.42 -8.50 11.95
C THR A 143 21.00 -9.08 11.92
N CYS A 144 20.16 -8.49 11.09
CA CYS A 144 18.83 -9.05 10.73
C CYS A 144 18.40 -8.57 9.35
N ASP A 145 17.33 -9.16 8.83
CA ASP A 145 16.57 -8.58 7.74
C ASP A 145 15.39 -7.78 8.32
N LEU A 146 15.37 -6.47 8.11
CA LEU A 146 14.36 -5.60 8.72
C LEU A 146 12.94 -5.88 8.20
N VAL A 147 12.81 -6.41 6.97
CA VAL A 147 11.52 -6.80 6.40
C VAL A 147 10.97 -8.01 7.11
N SER A 148 11.70 -9.13 7.07
CA SER A 148 11.21 -10.43 7.56
C SER A 148 11.31 -10.61 9.06
N ASP A 149 12.33 -10.03 9.72
CA ASP A 149 12.57 -10.20 11.15
C ASP A 149 11.81 -9.16 12.02
N VAL A 150 11.44 -8.00 11.46
CA VAL A 150 10.79 -6.90 12.21
C VAL A 150 9.45 -6.49 11.62
N ALA A 151 9.45 -5.90 10.43
CA ALA A 151 8.26 -5.26 9.90
C ALA A 151 7.12 -6.25 9.65
N GLN A 152 7.40 -7.38 8.98
CA GLN A 152 6.38 -8.39 8.66
C GLN A 152 5.73 -8.98 9.93
N PRO A 153 6.47 -9.45 10.96
CA PRO A 153 5.85 -9.98 12.16
C PRO A 153 5.02 -8.95 12.95
N VAL A 154 5.49 -7.69 13.01
CA VAL A 154 4.73 -6.63 13.71
C VAL A 154 3.42 -6.37 12.99
N VAL A 155 3.47 -6.08 11.70
CA VAL A 155 2.29 -5.69 10.92
C VAL A 155 1.28 -6.85 10.84
N ALA A 156 1.75 -8.09 10.63
CA ALA A 156 0.88 -9.27 10.63
C ALA A 156 0.13 -9.44 11.97
N ARG A 157 0.83 -9.29 13.11
CA ARG A 157 0.20 -9.41 14.43
C ARG A 157 -0.73 -8.23 14.73
N VAL A 158 -0.37 -7.00 14.34
CA VAL A 158 -1.22 -5.82 14.56
C VAL A 158 -2.52 -5.96 13.78
N ILE A 159 -2.45 -6.21 12.46
CA ILE A 159 -3.68 -6.41 11.66
C ILE A 159 -4.47 -7.62 12.15
N GLY A 160 -3.78 -8.72 12.51
CA GLY A 160 -4.41 -9.91 13.06
C GLY A 160 -5.15 -9.62 14.36
N SER A 161 -4.54 -8.87 15.31
CA SER A 161 -5.21 -8.50 16.57
C SER A 161 -6.41 -7.61 16.34
N PHE A 162 -6.31 -6.67 15.40
CA PHE A 162 -7.40 -5.76 15.05
C PHE A 162 -8.57 -6.49 14.37
N MET A 163 -8.25 -7.44 13.48
CA MET A 163 -9.25 -8.26 12.79
C MET A 163 -9.83 -9.40 13.63
N GLY A 164 -9.16 -9.78 14.74
CA GLY A 164 -9.57 -10.86 15.62
C GLY A 164 -9.02 -12.24 15.25
N THR A 165 -7.93 -12.32 14.46
CA THR A 165 -7.28 -13.59 14.15
C THR A 165 -6.35 -14.05 15.28
N ALA A 166 -6.17 -15.37 15.42
CA ALA A 166 -5.29 -15.94 16.43
C ALA A 166 -3.81 -15.70 16.11
N PRO A 167 -2.93 -15.49 17.12
CA PRO A 167 -1.51 -15.25 16.91
C PRO A 167 -0.78 -16.36 16.14
N GLU A 168 -1.17 -17.61 16.33
CA GLU A 168 -0.62 -18.77 15.63
C GLU A 168 -0.88 -18.76 14.12
N ASP A 169 -1.87 -17.99 13.67
CA ASP A 169 -2.23 -17.84 12.25
C ASP A 169 -1.48 -16.70 11.55
N ASP A 170 -0.73 -15.84 12.28
CA ASP A 170 -0.08 -14.66 11.71
C ASP A 170 0.83 -14.99 10.52
N ALA A 171 1.63 -16.06 10.64
CA ALA A 171 2.53 -16.49 9.56
C ALA A 171 1.77 -16.96 8.30
N ILE A 172 0.60 -17.56 8.50
CA ILE A 172 -0.25 -18.02 7.40
C ILE A 172 -0.86 -16.80 6.70
N TRP A 173 -1.42 -15.85 7.46
CA TRP A 173 -1.99 -14.62 6.91
C TRP A 173 -0.93 -13.79 6.17
N ALA A 174 0.27 -13.62 6.75
CA ALA A 174 1.37 -12.92 6.11
C ALA A 174 1.76 -13.58 4.77
N ARG A 175 1.90 -14.90 4.74
CA ARG A 175 2.21 -15.66 3.51
C ARG A 175 1.14 -15.46 2.44
N LEU A 176 -0.14 -15.66 2.81
CA LEU A 176 -1.25 -15.55 1.87
C LEU A 176 -1.35 -14.13 1.28
N MET A 177 -1.14 -13.09 2.09
CA MET A 177 -1.18 -11.70 1.61
C MET A 177 0.02 -11.37 0.73
N ASN A 178 1.24 -11.78 1.13
CA ASN A 178 2.44 -11.56 0.32
C ASN A 178 2.31 -12.20 -1.08
N GLN A 179 1.78 -13.43 -1.16
CA GLN A 179 1.56 -14.11 -2.43
C GLN A 179 0.48 -13.43 -3.27
N THR A 180 -0.59 -12.94 -2.65
CA THR A 180 -1.68 -12.26 -3.35
C THR A 180 -1.24 -10.88 -3.90
N LEU A 181 -0.55 -10.08 -3.09
CA LEU A 181 -0.11 -8.73 -3.51
C LEU A 181 1.15 -8.76 -4.37
N GLY A 182 2.04 -9.72 -4.12
CA GLY A 182 3.26 -9.96 -4.90
C GLY A 182 3.08 -10.91 -6.07
N ALA A 183 1.86 -11.12 -6.56
CA ALA A 183 1.54 -12.15 -7.55
C ALA A 183 2.35 -12.05 -8.87
N GLY A 184 2.79 -10.85 -9.25
CA GLY A 184 3.64 -10.61 -10.42
C GLY A 184 5.15 -10.78 -10.17
N ASP A 185 5.60 -10.98 -8.94
CA ASP A 185 7.01 -11.14 -8.60
C ASP A 185 7.34 -12.62 -8.41
N PRO A 186 8.27 -13.21 -9.21
CA PRO A 186 8.59 -14.64 -9.13
C PRO A 186 9.18 -15.10 -7.79
N ASP A 187 9.86 -14.21 -7.05
CA ASP A 187 10.44 -14.56 -5.75
C ASP A 187 9.36 -14.56 -4.66
N MET A 188 8.39 -13.65 -4.76
CA MET A 188 7.27 -13.57 -3.81
C MET A 188 6.21 -14.65 -4.10
N ASN A 189 6.06 -15.02 -5.34
CA ASN A 189 5.10 -16.02 -5.80
C ASN A 189 5.71 -17.01 -6.80
N PRO A 190 6.62 -17.89 -6.37
CA PRO A 190 7.30 -18.84 -7.25
C PRO A 190 6.38 -19.88 -7.89
N GLU A 191 5.20 -20.11 -7.32
CA GLU A 191 4.21 -21.06 -7.86
C GLU A 191 3.25 -20.44 -8.87
N GLY A 192 3.32 -19.12 -9.08
CA GLY A 192 2.52 -18.38 -10.04
C GLY A 192 1.11 -18.01 -9.57
N ILE A 193 0.51 -17.04 -10.27
CA ILE A 193 -0.79 -16.45 -9.90
C ILE A 193 -1.93 -17.47 -9.90
N GLN A 194 -1.88 -18.47 -10.77
CA GLN A 194 -2.92 -19.50 -10.83
C GLN A 194 -3.01 -20.28 -9.52
N THR A 195 -1.88 -20.64 -8.90
CA THR A 195 -1.84 -21.30 -7.61
C THR A 195 -2.44 -20.43 -6.50
N VAL A 196 -2.16 -19.12 -6.51
CA VAL A 196 -2.78 -18.16 -5.58
C VAL A 196 -4.30 -18.19 -5.71
N MET A 197 -4.82 -18.11 -6.93
CA MET A 197 -6.26 -18.08 -7.18
C MET A 197 -6.97 -19.39 -6.84
N GLU A 198 -6.32 -20.54 -7.09
CA GLU A 198 -6.93 -21.86 -6.90
C GLU A 198 -6.76 -22.43 -5.47
N ARG A 199 -5.70 -22.06 -4.77
CA ARG A 199 -5.38 -22.55 -3.43
C ARG A 199 -5.49 -21.49 -2.35
N ASP A 200 -4.78 -20.36 -2.51
CA ASP A 200 -4.58 -19.40 -1.43
C ASP A 200 -5.82 -18.53 -1.20
N VAL A 201 -6.45 -18.06 -2.25
CA VAL A 201 -7.71 -17.26 -2.14
C VAL A 201 -8.85 -18.06 -1.50
N PRO A 202 -9.13 -19.31 -1.89
CA PRO A 202 -10.10 -20.15 -1.18
C PRO A 202 -9.74 -20.42 0.29
N GLU A 203 -8.45 -20.58 0.63
CA GLU A 203 -8.01 -20.72 2.02
C GLU A 203 -8.32 -19.47 2.85
N ILE A 204 -8.05 -18.27 2.29
CA ILE A 204 -8.41 -16.99 2.93
C ILE A 204 -9.90 -16.94 3.23
N PHE A 205 -10.73 -17.28 2.24
CA PHE A 205 -12.19 -17.23 2.41
C PHE A 205 -12.69 -18.22 3.46
N ALA A 206 -12.18 -19.45 3.47
CA ALA A 206 -12.56 -20.45 4.46
C ALA A 206 -12.19 -20.02 5.89
N ARG A 207 -11.00 -19.44 6.08
CA ARG A 207 -10.57 -18.88 7.39
C ARG A 207 -11.41 -17.70 7.83
N CYS A 208 -11.73 -16.79 6.90
CA CYS A 208 -12.60 -15.67 7.17
C CYS A 208 -14.00 -16.13 7.60
N GLN A 209 -14.57 -17.10 6.89
CA GLN A 209 -15.88 -17.65 7.21
C GLN A 209 -15.92 -18.31 8.58
N ALA A 210 -14.89 -19.11 8.93
CA ALA A 210 -14.78 -19.69 10.27
C ALA A 210 -14.72 -18.61 11.37
N LEU A 211 -14.02 -17.49 11.12
CA LEU A 211 -13.96 -16.39 12.06
C LEU A 211 -15.32 -15.68 12.20
N ILE A 212 -16.07 -15.49 11.11
CA ILE A 212 -17.43 -14.94 11.13
C ILE A 212 -18.35 -15.80 12.00
N GLU A 213 -18.33 -17.12 11.81
CA GLU A 213 -19.14 -18.05 12.59
C GLU A 213 -18.79 -18.00 14.10
N ALA A 214 -17.47 -17.98 14.41
CA ALA A 214 -17.02 -17.84 15.79
C ALA A 214 -17.52 -16.53 16.44
N ARG A 215 -17.47 -15.40 15.72
CA ARG A 215 -17.92 -14.10 16.24
C ARG A 215 -19.45 -13.94 16.31
N ARG A 216 -20.19 -14.69 15.52
CA ARG A 216 -21.65 -14.81 15.68
C ARG A 216 -22.01 -15.56 16.95
N ALA A 217 -21.27 -16.62 17.29
CA ALA A 217 -21.50 -17.44 18.47
C ALA A 217 -21.01 -16.74 19.75
N GLU A 218 -19.85 -16.11 19.69
CA GLU A 218 -19.21 -15.45 20.84
C GLU A 218 -18.64 -14.09 20.40
N PRO A 219 -19.39 -12.99 20.58
CA PRO A 219 -18.94 -11.64 20.23
C PRO A 219 -17.74 -11.20 21.08
N THR A 220 -16.81 -10.49 20.43
CA THR A 220 -15.62 -9.86 21.04
C THR A 220 -15.55 -8.37 20.68
N GLU A 221 -14.48 -7.69 21.05
CA GLU A 221 -14.28 -6.26 20.72
C GLU A 221 -13.52 -6.05 19.38
N ASP A 222 -13.15 -7.12 18.68
CA ASP A 222 -12.44 -7.03 17.41
C ASP A 222 -13.31 -6.51 16.26
N LEU A 223 -12.65 -6.15 15.15
CA LEU A 223 -13.34 -5.61 13.98
C LEU A 223 -14.30 -6.63 13.36
N MET A 224 -13.94 -7.92 13.35
CA MET A 224 -14.84 -8.96 12.81
C MET A 224 -16.17 -8.99 13.57
N SER A 225 -16.14 -8.96 14.90
CA SER A 225 -17.36 -8.86 15.72
C SER A 225 -18.17 -7.61 15.38
N ILE A 226 -17.52 -6.47 15.21
CA ILE A 226 -18.20 -5.23 14.84
C ILE A 226 -18.92 -5.39 13.49
N LEU A 227 -18.25 -5.97 12.50
CA LEU A 227 -18.81 -6.15 11.14
C LEU A 227 -19.98 -7.13 11.14
N VAL A 228 -19.82 -8.26 11.83
CA VAL A 228 -20.86 -9.31 11.93
C VAL A 228 -22.15 -8.79 12.56
N HIS A 229 -22.04 -7.83 13.50
CA HIS A 229 -23.17 -7.25 14.22
C HIS A 229 -23.52 -5.83 13.76
N ALA A 230 -22.81 -5.28 12.75
CA ALA A 230 -23.08 -3.92 12.26
C ALA A 230 -24.44 -3.84 11.58
N GLU A 231 -25.17 -2.76 11.90
CA GLU A 231 -26.47 -2.44 11.30
C GLU A 231 -26.56 -0.94 11.06
N ILE A 232 -27.02 -0.53 9.87
CA ILE A 232 -27.36 0.86 9.53
C ILE A 232 -28.78 0.86 8.95
N ASP A 233 -29.67 1.64 9.57
CA ASP A 233 -31.05 1.81 9.12
C ASP A 233 -31.83 0.48 8.99
N GLY A 234 -31.50 -0.52 9.85
CA GLY A 234 -32.09 -1.85 9.83
C GLY A 234 -31.44 -2.82 8.84
N GLU A 235 -30.47 -2.37 8.03
CA GLU A 235 -29.71 -3.20 7.11
C GLU A 235 -28.40 -3.68 7.75
N LYS A 236 -28.14 -5.00 7.65
CA LYS A 236 -26.89 -5.64 8.04
C LYS A 236 -26.02 -5.90 6.82
N LEU A 237 -24.73 -6.13 7.08
CA LEU A 237 -23.83 -6.68 6.06
C LEU A 237 -24.24 -8.12 5.73
N GLU A 238 -24.28 -8.42 4.45
CA GLU A 238 -24.38 -9.81 4.00
C GLU A 238 -23.04 -10.53 4.22
N GLU A 239 -23.08 -11.85 4.35
CA GLU A 239 -21.89 -12.64 4.65
C GLU A 239 -20.78 -12.43 3.61
N HIS A 240 -21.11 -12.40 2.34
CA HIS A 240 -20.13 -12.14 1.30
C HIS A 240 -19.53 -10.73 1.37
N GLU A 241 -20.29 -9.71 1.81
CA GLU A 241 -19.80 -8.33 2.02
C GLU A 241 -18.78 -8.29 3.18
N ILE A 242 -19.02 -9.07 4.25
CA ILE A 242 -18.09 -9.20 5.37
C ILE A 242 -16.81 -9.91 4.91
N VAL A 243 -16.92 -11.04 4.22
CA VAL A 243 -15.76 -11.82 3.71
C VAL A 243 -14.89 -10.97 2.79
N MET A 244 -15.50 -10.29 1.82
CA MET A 244 -14.77 -9.47 0.86
C MET A 244 -14.17 -8.21 1.49
N GLY A 245 -14.85 -7.61 2.46
CA GLY A 245 -14.32 -6.51 3.23
C GLY A 245 -13.16 -6.92 4.14
N PHE A 246 -13.26 -8.09 4.78
CA PHE A 246 -12.16 -8.68 5.57
C PHE A 246 -10.93 -8.91 4.69
N PHE A 247 -11.11 -9.60 3.55
CA PHE A 247 -10.03 -9.82 2.60
C PHE A 247 -9.34 -8.51 2.19
N LEU A 248 -10.14 -7.51 1.81
CA LEU A 248 -9.63 -6.19 1.45
C LEU A 248 -8.81 -5.55 2.58
N LEU A 249 -9.30 -5.58 3.82
CA LEU A 249 -8.64 -4.93 4.94
C LEU A 249 -7.35 -5.63 5.35
N VAL A 250 -7.33 -6.97 5.34
CA VAL A 250 -6.12 -7.74 5.65
C VAL A 250 -5.08 -7.53 4.54
N ALA A 251 -5.47 -7.57 3.27
CA ALA A 251 -4.57 -7.31 2.15
C ALA A 251 -4.00 -5.89 2.19
N ALA A 252 -4.84 -4.87 2.42
CA ALA A 252 -4.40 -3.49 2.47
C ALA A 252 -3.50 -3.19 3.68
N GLY A 253 -3.76 -3.79 4.84
CA GLY A 253 -3.04 -3.52 6.09
C GLY A 253 -1.74 -4.29 6.22
N ASN A 254 -1.62 -5.49 5.63
CA ASN A 254 -0.46 -6.36 5.85
C ASN A 254 0.84 -5.84 5.22
N ASP A 255 0.78 -5.30 4.01
CA ASP A 255 1.99 -4.95 3.26
C ASP A 255 2.30 -3.45 3.22
N SER A 256 1.29 -2.60 3.31
CA SER A 256 1.47 -1.16 3.10
C SER A 256 2.31 -0.49 4.19
N THR A 257 2.05 -0.80 5.46
CA THR A 257 2.82 -0.26 6.59
C THR A 257 4.26 -0.79 6.58
N LYS A 258 4.44 -2.10 6.34
CA LYS A 258 5.76 -2.73 6.16
C LYS A 258 6.58 -2.04 5.07
N ALA A 259 5.99 -1.83 3.90
CA ALA A 259 6.64 -1.21 2.75
C ALA A 259 7.16 0.21 3.08
N THR A 260 6.29 1.05 3.63
CA THR A 260 6.65 2.44 3.98
C THR A 260 7.67 2.49 5.12
N PHE A 261 7.52 1.67 6.16
CA PHE A 261 8.48 1.61 7.27
C PHE A 261 9.88 1.20 6.79
N CYS A 262 9.99 0.09 6.06
CA CYS A 262 11.28 -0.40 5.58
C CYS A 262 11.96 0.59 4.64
N SER A 263 11.20 1.22 3.72
CA SER A 263 11.75 2.22 2.81
C SER A 263 12.16 3.52 3.53
N GLY A 264 11.40 3.95 4.54
CA GLY A 264 11.76 5.09 5.39
C GLY A 264 13.02 4.82 6.23
N MET A 265 13.13 3.62 6.84
CA MET A 265 14.34 3.21 7.55
C MET A 265 15.57 3.14 6.64
N ARG A 266 15.40 2.63 5.41
CA ARG A 266 16.46 2.65 4.39
C ARG A 266 16.91 4.08 4.11
N ALA A 267 15.98 5.02 3.89
CA ALA A 267 16.32 6.41 3.62
C ALA A 267 17.08 7.07 4.79
N LEU A 268 16.68 6.81 6.04
CA LEU A 268 17.41 7.27 7.22
C LEU A 268 18.82 6.68 7.29
N MET A 269 19.00 5.40 6.97
CA MET A 269 20.32 4.76 6.99
C MET A 269 21.22 5.20 5.83
N GLU A 270 20.65 5.62 4.70
CA GLU A 270 21.38 6.17 3.55
C GLU A 270 21.81 7.64 3.78
N ASP A 271 21.08 8.40 4.58
CA ASP A 271 21.40 9.79 4.95
C ASP A 271 21.58 9.92 6.46
N SER A 272 22.86 9.83 6.91
CA SER A 272 23.19 9.92 8.33
C SER A 272 22.77 11.25 8.96
N SER A 273 22.70 12.34 8.19
CA SER A 273 22.29 13.65 8.70
C SER A 273 20.81 13.66 9.11
N GLN A 274 19.96 12.98 8.37
CA GLN A 274 18.54 12.81 8.67
C GLN A 274 18.36 11.87 9.88
N MET A 275 19.12 10.77 9.91
CA MET A 275 19.13 9.84 11.04
C MET A 275 19.53 10.52 12.35
N GLU A 276 20.63 11.29 12.33
CA GLU A 276 21.13 12.02 13.51
C GLU A 276 20.11 13.04 14.04
N GLN A 277 19.39 13.75 13.16
CA GLN A 277 18.33 14.67 13.57
C GLN A 277 17.20 13.95 14.32
N VAL A 278 16.70 12.82 13.79
CA VAL A 278 15.62 12.05 14.43
C VAL A 278 16.07 11.45 15.75
N LEU A 279 17.32 10.96 15.85
CA LEU A 279 17.87 10.41 17.08
C LEU A 279 18.08 11.50 18.15
N ALA A 280 18.49 12.71 17.73
CA ALA A 280 18.67 13.85 18.64
C ALA A 280 17.33 14.45 19.11
N ASP A 281 16.32 14.44 18.24
CA ASP A 281 14.98 14.94 18.53
C ASP A 281 13.88 13.97 18.06
N PRO A 282 13.48 13.01 18.89
CA PRO A 282 12.42 12.05 18.56
C PRO A 282 11.05 12.69 18.28
N SER A 283 10.85 13.98 18.60
CA SER A 283 9.62 14.69 18.23
C SER A 283 9.46 14.88 16.70
N LEU A 284 10.52 14.62 15.93
CA LEU A 284 10.50 14.59 14.47
C LEU A 284 9.93 13.27 13.88
N ILE A 285 9.70 12.23 14.69
CA ILE A 285 9.19 10.95 14.17
C ILE A 285 7.83 11.12 13.45
N PRO A 286 6.85 11.89 13.95
CA PRO A 286 5.62 12.12 13.21
C PRO A 286 5.83 12.74 11.81
N SER A 287 6.70 13.74 11.65
CA SER A 287 7.03 14.32 10.35
C SER A 287 7.84 13.36 9.48
N THR A 288 8.74 12.57 10.06
CA THR A 288 9.45 11.47 9.38
C THR A 288 8.48 10.45 8.79
N VAL A 289 7.40 10.10 9.51
CA VAL A 289 6.34 9.21 9.01
C VAL A 289 5.62 9.82 7.81
N GLU A 290 5.23 11.11 7.87
CA GLU A 290 4.56 11.75 6.73
C GLU A 290 5.49 11.85 5.51
N GLU A 291 6.77 12.13 5.71
CA GLU A 291 7.76 12.16 4.63
C GLU A 291 8.04 10.75 4.05
N ALA A 292 8.09 9.72 4.89
CA ALA A 292 8.19 8.34 4.43
C ALA A 292 6.96 7.93 3.59
N LEU A 293 5.76 8.30 4.02
CA LEU A 293 4.53 8.10 3.26
C LEU A 293 4.57 8.83 1.91
N ARG A 294 5.05 10.09 1.89
CA ARG A 294 5.19 10.85 0.66
C ARG A 294 6.16 10.20 -0.31
N MET A 295 7.37 9.91 0.14
CA MET A 295 8.45 9.42 -0.72
C MET A 295 8.26 7.97 -1.17
N PHE A 296 7.65 7.16 -0.31
CA PHE A 296 7.52 5.71 -0.47
C PHE A 296 6.08 5.23 -0.28
N PRO A 297 5.12 5.74 -1.08
CA PRO A 297 3.77 5.22 -1.04
C PRO A 297 3.79 3.74 -1.39
N ALA A 298 3.17 2.92 -0.54
CA ALA A 298 3.23 1.46 -0.66
C ALA A 298 2.57 0.94 -1.95
N PHE A 299 1.51 1.60 -2.39
CA PHE A 299 0.90 1.35 -3.70
C PHE A 299 1.41 2.38 -4.69
N ALA A 300 2.04 1.91 -5.77
CA ALA A 300 2.59 2.79 -6.80
C ALA A 300 1.49 3.52 -7.56
N HIS A 301 0.36 2.85 -7.79
CA HIS A 301 -0.81 3.42 -8.46
C HIS A 301 -2.11 2.78 -7.97
N PHE A 302 -3.22 3.44 -8.30
CA PHE A 302 -4.53 2.83 -8.44
C PHE A 302 -5.12 3.24 -9.79
N ARG A 303 -6.02 2.41 -10.33
CA ARG A 303 -6.65 2.65 -11.63
C ARG A 303 -8.09 3.11 -11.46
N ARG A 304 -8.59 3.78 -12.50
CA ARG A 304 -10.00 4.05 -12.77
C ARG A 304 -10.32 3.67 -14.21
N THR A 305 -11.59 3.64 -14.55
CA THR A 305 -12.06 3.50 -15.93
C THR A 305 -12.95 4.68 -16.27
N ALA A 306 -12.70 5.35 -17.39
CA ALA A 306 -13.51 6.47 -17.83
C ALA A 306 -14.92 5.98 -18.20
N THR A 307 -15.95 6.62 -17.65
CA THR A 307 -17.38 6.29 -17.93
C THR A 307 -17.90 6.97 -19.18
N ARG A 308 -17.22 8.04 -19.63
CA ARG A 308 -17.58 8.88 -20.78
C ARG A 308 -16.33 9.46 -21.41
N ASP A 309 -16.46 9.95 -22.65
CA ASP A 309 -15.42 10.76 -23.28
C ASP A 309 -15.17 12.01 -22.42
N THR A 310 -13.91 12.29 -22.15
CA THR A 310 -13.50 13.43 -21.30
C THR A 310 -12.12 13.93 -21.71
N GLU A 311 -11.76 15.09 -21.20
CA GLU A 311 -10.44 15.68 -21.39
C GLU A 311 -9.75 15.87 -20.05
N LEU A 312 -8.48 15.50 -19.96
CA LEU A 312 -7.62 15.75 -18.80
C LEU A 312 -6.28 16.30 -19.28
N ASN A 313 -5.96 17.53 -18.88
CA ASN A 313 -4.69 18.19 -19.22
C ASN A 313 -4.36 18.11 -20.73
N GLY A 314 -5.37 18.34 -21.59
CA GLY A 314 -5.25 18.27 -23.05
C GLY A 314 -5.35 16.88 -23.67
N ALA A 315 -5.24 15.80 -22.90
CA ALA A 315 -5.40 14.45 -23.38
C ALA A 315 -6.89 14.09 -23.54
N GLN A 316 -7.25 13.49 -24.71
CA GLN A 316 -8.60 13.07 -25.03
C GLN A 316 -8.84 11.62 -24.61
N ILE A 317 -9.42 11.42 -23.44
CA ILE A 317 -9.69 10.11 -22.84
C ILE A 317 -11.06 9.63 -23.30
N LYS A 318 -11.16 8.40 -23.79
CA LYS A 318 -12.41 7.81 -24.28
C LYS A 318 -13.12 7.00 -23.20
N ALA A 319 -14.46 6.91 -23.33
CA ALA A 319 -15.24 5.99 -22.52
C ALA A 319 -14.68 4.57 -22.61
N GLY A 320 -14.43 3.94 -21.46
CA GLY A 320 -13.82 2.61 -21.35
C GLY A 320 -12.30 2.62 -21.19
N ASP A 321 -11.63 3.74 -21.42
CA ASP A 321 -10.18 3.82 -21.22
C ASP A 321 -9.82 3.63 -19.74
N LYS A 322 -8.72 2.88 -19.51
CA LYS A 322 -8.10 2.73 -18.21
C LYS A 322 -7.25 3.97 -17.88
N VAL A 323 -7.33 4.44 -16.64
CA VAL A 323 -6.63 5.64 -16.16
C VAL A 323 -5.89 5.30 -14.88
N ALA A 324 -4.57 5.26 -14.91
CA ALA A 324 -3.68 4.98 -13.79
C ALA A 324 -3.26 6.27 -13.08
N MET A 325 -3.55 6.38 -11.80
CA MET A 325 -3.11 7.47 -10.92
C MET A 325 -1.80 7.07 -10.25
N TRP A 326 -0.64 7.60 -10.69
CA TRP A 326 0.67 7.21 -10.19
C TRP A 326 1.08 8.00 -8.95
N TYR A 327 0.87 7.43 -7.76
CA TYR A 327 1.24 8.06 -6.48
C TYR A 327 2.75 8.18 -6.29
N VAL A 328 3.54 7.22 -6.79
CA VAL A 328 5.01 7.29 -6.77
C VAL A 328 5.55 8.45 -7.61
N SER A 329 4.75 8.93 -8.57
CA SER A 329 5.04 10.11 -9.38
C SER A 329 4.50 11.39 -8.72
N SER A 330 3.21 11.44 -8.42
CA SER A 330 2.52 12.64 -7.95
C SER A 330 3.06 13.15 -6.61
N ASN A 331 3.53 12.25 -5.74
CA ASN A 331 4.19 12.60 -4.48
C ASN A 331 5.62 13.17 -4.65
N ARG A 332 6.15 13.19 -5.88
CA ARG A 332 7.43 13.81 -6.25
C ARG A 332 7.25 14.97 -7.24
N ASP A 333 6.07 15.56 -7.28
CA ASP A 333 5.77 16.67 -8.16
C ASP A 333 6.42 17.98 -7.64
N ALA A 334 7.37 18.50 -8.41
CA ALA A 334 8.11 19.72 -8.06
C ALA A 334 7.22 20.98 -8.00
N THR A 335 6.00 20.93 -8.53
CA THR A 335 5.02 22.02 -8.38
C THR A 335 4.41 22.08 -6.99
N ARG A 336 4.51 20.97 -6.22
CA ARG A 336 3.96 20.83 -4.87
C ARG A 336 5.03 20.75 -3.79
N TYR A 337 6.21 20.21 -4.11
CA TYR A 337 7.27 19.96 -3.15
C TYR A 337 8.58 20.59 -3.62
N GLU A 338 9.19 21.39 -2.77
CA GLU A 338 10.57 21.84 -2.97
C GLU A 338 11.52 20.65 -2.75
N ASN A 339 12.51 20.47 -3.64
CA ASN A 339 13.44 19.33 -3.62
C ASN A 339 12.70 17.99 -3.45
N PRO A 340 11.79 17.61 -4.37
CA PRO A 340 10.84 16.51 -4.19
C PRO A 340 11.51 15.15 -4.04
N ASP A 341 12.74 14.98 -4.51
CA ASP A 341 13.51 13.73 -4.49
C ASP A 341 14.38 13.58 -3.23
N SER A 342 14.44 14.62 -2.37
CA SER A 342 15.17 14.57 -1.11
C SER A 342 14.26 14.13 0.04
N PHE A 343 14.73 13.18 0.85
CA PHE A 343 14.08 12.78 2.11
C PHE A 343 14.42 13.82 3.18
N ASP A 344 13.41 14.44 3.78
CA ASP A 344 13.57 15.50 4.76
C ASP A 344 12.65 15.26 5.96
N VAL A 345 13.24 14.83 7.09
CA VAL A 345 12.51 14.48 8.32
C VAL A 345 11.79 15.66 8.98
N THR A 346 12.11 16.88 8.58
CA THR A 346 11.43 18.10 9.06
C THR A 346 10.24 18.48 8.20
N ARG A 347 10.12 17.91 7.00
CA ARG A 347 8.98 18.15 6.12
C ARG A 347 7.73 17.52 6.73
N ASN A 348 6.65 18.30 6.76
CA ASN A 348 5.32 17.80 7.11
C ASN A 348 4.41 17.93 5.89
N PRO A 349 4.54 17.05 4.89
CA PRO A 349 3.92 17.21 3.58
C PRO A 349 2.45 16.81 3.59
N GLU A 350 1.63 17.51 2.81
CA GLU A 350 0.40 16.92 2.28
C GLU A 350 0.78 15.95 1.15
N HIS A 351 0.37 14.68 1.24
CA HIS A 351 0.73 13.65 0.28
C HIS A 351 -0.46 12.80 -0.16
N GLN A 352 -0.30 12.06 -1.26
CA GLN A 352 -1.33 11.24 -1.87
C GLN A 352 -1.17 9.73 -1.61
N ALA A 353 -0.32 9.32 -0.65
CA ALA A 353 -0.10 7.90 -0.35
C ALA A 353 -1.35 7.16 0.15
N PHE A 354 -2.30 7.89 0.71
CA PHE A 354 -3.61 7.37 1.14
C PHE A 354 -4.73 7.59 0.11
N GLY A 355 -4.36 7.88 -1.13
CA GLY A 355 -5.26 8.37 -2.17
C GLY A 355 -5.31 9.91 -2.21
N ALA A 356 -5.72 10.46 -3.35
CA ALA A 356 -5.71 11.90 -3.60
C ALA A 356 -7.04 12.58 -3.23
N GLY A 357 -7.69 12.11 -2.18
CA GLY A 357 -9.00 12.57 -1.73
C GLY A 357 -10.17 11.86 -2.42
N GLY A 358 -11.38 12.35 -2.20
CA GLY A 358 -12.60 11.73 -2.75
C GLY A 358 -13.12 10.53 -1.94
N ARG A 359 -14.02 9.76 -2.55
CA ARG A 359 -14.76 8.68 -1.88
C ARG A 359 -13.86 7.54 -1.41
N HIS A 360 -12.83 7.21 -2.19
CA HIS A 360 -11.92 6.11 -1.94
C HIS A 360 -10.70 6.47 -1.06
N PHE A 361 -10.68 7.64 -0.42
CA PHE A 361 -9.63 7.99 0.53
C PHE A 361 -9.48 6.89 1.59
N CYS A 362 -8.23 6.51 1.90
CA CYS A 362 -7.92 5.34 2.71
C CYS A 362 -8.63 5.34 4.07
N LEU A 363 -9.25 4.22 4.40
CA LEU A 363 -9.95 4.01 5.67
C LEU A 363 -8.98 3.87 6.84
N GLY A 364 -7.82 3.24 6.61
CA GLY A 364 -6.83 2.86 7.62
C GLY A 364 -5.82 3.95 7.99
N THR A 365 -6.00 5.21 7.56
CA THR A 365 -4.99 6.28 7.72
C THR A 365 -4.51 6.49 9.15
N ALA A 366 -5.42 6.41 10.13
CA ALA A 366 -5.08 6.60 11.53
C ALA A 366 -4.27 5.41 12.08
N LEU A 367 -4.65 4.18 11.70
CA LEU A 367 -3.93 2.97 12.11
C LEU A 367 -2.53 2.92 11.48
N ALA A 368 -2.42 3.16 10.19
CA ALA A 368 -1.13 3.17 9.49
C ALA A 368 -0.14 4.19 10.09
N ARG A 369 -0.60 5.41 10.37
CA ARG A 369 0.24 6.43 11.04
C ARG A 369 0.66 6.01 12.44
N LEU A 370 -0.23 5.41 13.21
CA LEU A 370 0.07 4.92 14.55
C LEU A 370 1.10 3.78 14.51
N GLU A 371 0.91 2.80 13.64
CA GLU A 371 1.85 1.70 13.47
C GLU A 371 3.23 2.19 13.01
N LEU A 372 3.28 3.04 11.98
CA LEU A 372 4.53 3.62 11.49
C LEU A 372 5.26 4.38 12.60
N ARG A 373 4.54 5.24 13.33
CA ARG A 373 5.13 5.99 14.44
C ARG A 373 5.74 5.06 15.49
N VAL A 374 5.00 4.05 15.92
CA VAL A 374 5.47 3.09 16.94
C VAL A 374 6.65 2.28 16.42
N LEU A 375 6.62 1.82 15.17
CA LEU A 375 7.72 1.09 14.54
C LEU A 375 9.00 1.93 14.51
N PHE A 376 8.94 3.20 14.08
CA PHE A 376 10.12 4.09 14.09
C PHE A 376 10.60 4.36 15.51
N GLU A 377 9.72 4.73 16.44
CA GLU A 377 10.06 5.04 17.83
C GLU A 377 10.78 3.86 18.51
N GLU A 378 10.18 2.67 18.48
CA GLU A 378 10.70 1.50 19.18
C GLU A 378 11.97 0.95 18.51
N THR A 379 12.06 0.97 17.18
CA THR A 379 13.24 0.48 16.46
C THR A 379 14.44 1.39 16.67
N LEU A 380 14.29 2.71 16.52
CA LEU A 380 15.37 3.67 16.69
C LEU A 380 15.82 3.77 18.17
N ALA A 381 14.89 3.66 19.12
CA ALA A 381 15.25 3.62 20.53
C ALA A 381 16.05 2.36 20.90
N ARG A 382 15.73 1.19 20.29
CA ARG A 382 16.39 -0.08 20.57
C ARG A 382 17.72 -0.22 19.85
N PHE A 383 17.81 0.27 18.61
CA PHE A 383 18.95 0.14 17.73
C PHE A 383 19.39 1.50 17.15
N PRO A 384 19.87 2.45 17.98
CA PRO A 384 20.22 3.80 17.51
C PRO A 384 21.42 3.82 16.55
N GLN A 385 22.13 2.72 16.40
CA GLN A 385 23.30 2.58 15.51
C GLN A 385 23.00 1.65 14.32
N ILE A 386 21.72 1.38 14.06
CA ILE A 386 21.29 0.56 12.93
C ILE A 386 21.84 1.12 11.61
N ALA A 387 22.37 0.26 10.77
CA ALA A 387 22.95 0.64 9.48
C ALA A 387 22.71 -0.44 8.43
N LEU A 388 22.74 -0.09 7.17
CA LEU A 388 22.66 -1.06 6.07
C LEU A 388 23.83 -2.06 6.13
N ASP A 389 23.52 -3.34 5.89
CA ASP A 389 24.48 -4.45 5.85
C ASP A 389 24.36 -5.27 4.56
N GLY A 390 24.07 -4.63 3.46
CA GLY A 390 23.90 -5.22 2.14
C GLY A 390 23.02 -4.39 1.25
N ARG A 391 22.78 -4.88 0.02
CA ARG A 391 21.89 -4.21 -0.94
C ARG A 391 20.45 -4.59 -0.63
N PRO A 392 19.55 -3.61 -0.48
CA PRO A 392 18.11 -3.87 -0.43
C PRO A 392 17.63 -4.49 -1.75
N VAL A 393 16.64 -5.37 -1.69
CA VAL A 393 16.03 -5.98 -2.86
C VAL A 393 14.57 -5.54 -2.95
N TYR A 394 14.19 -4.99 -4.09
CA TYR A 394 12.84 -4.51 -4.36
C TYR A 394 11.93 -5.61 -4.89
N ALA A 395 10.63 -5.49 -4.65
CA ALA A 395 9.62 -6.18 -5.41
C ALA A 395 9.58 -5.62 -6.84
N GLU A 396 9.57 -6.51 -7.82
CA GLU A 396 9.56 -6.16 -9.24
C GLU A 396 8.11 -5.94 -9.71
N SER A 397 7.46 -4.93 -9.15
CA SER A 397 6.02 -4.73 -9.33
C SER A 397 5.67 -3.28 -9.60
N PRO A 398 4.91 -2.98 -10.68
CA PRO A 398 4.37 -1.65 -10.91
C PRO A 398 3.18 -1.31 -10.00
N PHE A 399 2.73 -2.24 -9.16
CA PHE A 399 1.60 -2.03 -8.25
C PHE A 399 2.04 -1.84 -6.80
N ILE A 400 2.83 -2.77 -6.24
CA ILE A 400 3.30 -2.68 -4.85
C ILE A 400 4.74 -2.18 -4.80
N ASN A 401 4.95 -1.04 -4.15
CA ASN A 401 6.27 -0.44 -3.97
C ASN A 401 6.82 -0.85 -2.61
N GLN A 402 7.49 -2.00 -2.55
CA GLN A 402 8.05 -2.53 -1.31
C GLN A 402 9.43 -3.17 -1.51
N LEU A 403 10.14 -3.33 -0.40
CA LEU A 403 11.36 -4.12 -0.32
C LEU A 403 11.02 -5.58 0.00
N LYS A 404 11.63 -6.53 -0.72
CA LYS A 404 11.63 -7.97 -0.40
C LYS A 404 12.56 -8.26 0.77
N THR A 405 13.73 -7.58 0.79
CA THR A 405 14.74 -7.70 1.84
C THR A 405 15.38 -6.35 2.15
N LEU A 406 15.72 -6.14 3.41
CA LEU A 406 16.49 -5.00 3.87
C LEU A 406 17.51 -5.47 4.94
N PRO A 407 18.67 -6.00 4.50
CA PRO A 407 19.71 -6.44 5.42
C PRO A 407 20.28 -5.27 6.21
N VAL A 408 20.31 -5.40 7.54
CA VAL A 408 20.82 -4.37 8.44
C VAL A 408 21.72 -4.95 9.52
N ARG A 409 22.69 -4.14 9.97
CA ARG A 409 23.49 -4.35 11.15
C ARG A 409 22.87 -3.57 12.31
N LEU A 410 22.62 -4.25 13.41
CA LEU A 410 21.95 -3.69 14.59
C LEU A 410 22.92 -3.00 15.55
N ARG A 411 24.22 -3.35 15.47
CA ARG A 411 25.31 -2.84 16.33
C ARG A 411 26.55 -2.59 15.48
N PRO A 412 27.47 -1.70 15.93
CA PRO A 412 28.71 -1.44 15.22
C PRO A 412 29.58 -2.68 15.05
#